data_fa77b24bf3d0bd65f7d9ad85c5064d1e
#
_entry.id   fa77b24bf3d0bd65f7d9ad85c5064d1e
#
_cell.length_a   1.000
_cell.length_b   1.000
_cell.length_c   1.000
_cell.angle_alpha   90.00
_cell.angle_beta   90.00
_cell.angle_gamma   90.00
#
_symmetry.space_group_name_H-M   'P 1'
#
loop_
_entity.id
_entity.type
_entity.pdbx_description
1 polymer ?
#
loop_
_entity_poly.entity_id
_entity_poly.type
_entity_poly.pdbx_seq_one_letter_code
_entity_poly.pdbx_strand_id
1 'polypeptide(L)'
;IDDEGVPAQRTVLIEEGVLKGFLTDKISAAKEGLPLSGNGRRDSYRNPPIPRMSNTFILPGDSNEEAMIQSVDYGLYVKKMGGGEVNPTSGDFVFYVTEGYFIRNGSIAHPVKGALLTGNGPQALMDIRAVGDNLLYLPGMCGKAGQSVPVTDGQPALLIKKLIVGGNVTDHESL
;
A
#
# COMPACT_ATOMS: atom_id res chain seq x y z
N ILE A 1 2.80 12.32 -20.09
CA ILE A 1 2.89 13.63 -19.43
C ILE A 1 1.75 13.75 -18.41
N ASP A 2 1.96 14.52 -17.37
CA ASP A 2 0.94 14.88 -16.40
C ASP A 2 0.04 16.06 -16.88
N ASP A 3 -0.90 16.52 -16.05
CA ASP A 3 -1.82 17.60 -16.41
C ASP A 3 -1.17 19.00 -16.37
N GLU A 4 0.08 19.09 -16.00
CA GLU A 4 0.91 20.30 -16.06
C GLU A 4 1.92 20.29 -17.23
N GLY A 5 1.90 19.26 -18.07
CA GLY A 5 2.81 19.08 -19.19
C GLY A 5 4.21 18.54 -18.79
N VAL A 6 4.36 18.07 -17.57
CA VAL A 6 5.62 17.47 -17.09
C VAL A 6 5.72 16.02 -17.57
N PRO A 7 6.86 15.58 -18.16
CA PRO A 7 7.01 14.20 -18.59
C PRO A 7 6.88 13.20 -17.45
N ALA A 8 6.21 12.07 -17.72
CA ALA A 8 6.20 10.94 -16.80
C ALA A 8 7.62 10.38 -16.63
N GLN A 9 7.95 10.00 -15.42
CA GLN A 9 9.27 9.49 -15.08
C GLN A 9 9.21 8.49 -13.92
N ARG A 10 10.29 7.74 -13.75
CA ARG A 10 10.48 6.92 -12.56
C ARG A 10 10.87 7.82 -11.38
N THR A 11 10.03 7.86 -10.36
CA THR A 11 10.28 8.60 -9.12
C THR A 11 10.47 7.60 -7.97
N VAL A 12 11.67 7.56 -7.40
CA VAL A 12 11.97 6.73 -6.23
C VAL A 12 11.54 7.50 -4.99
N LEU A 13 10.57 6.95 -4.25
CA LEU A 13 10.08 7.54 -3.00
C LEU A 13 10.87 7.01 -1.80
N ILE A 14 11.06 5.70 -1.75
CA ILE A 14 11.80 5.03 -0.67
C ILE A 14 12.76 4.03 -1.31
N GLU A 15 14.00 4.00 -0.83
CA GLU A 15 15.04 3.07 -1.25
C GLU A 15 15.79 2.58 -0.02
N GLU A 16 15.87 1.26 0.15
CA GLU A 16 16.52 0.61 1.30
C GLU A 16 16.02 1.15 2.66
N GLY A 17 14.71 1.40 2.76
CA GLY A 17 14.08 1.93 3.97
C GLY A 17 14.28 3.43 4.20
N VAL A 18 14.96 4.14 3.30
CA VAL A 18 15.23 5.57 3.39
C VAL A 18 14.34 6.36 2.43
N LEU A 19 13.64 7.38 2.96
CA LEU A 19 12.88 8.32 2.14
C LEU A 19 13.81 9.12 1.24
N LYS A 20 13.61 9.06 -0.08
CA LYS A 20 14.43 9.71 -1.12
C LYS A 20 13.75 10.89 -1.77
N GLY A 21 12.42 10.89 -1.87
CA GLY A 21 11.70 11.94 -2.58
C GLY A 21 10.20 11.92 -2.34
N PHE A 22 9.55 12.83 -3.03
CA PHE A 22 8.10 13.02 -2.96
C PHE A 22 7.50 13.12 -4.36
N LEU A 23 6.22 12.82 -4.48
CA LEU A 23 5.45 13.19 -5.67
C LEU A 23 5.16 14.70 -5.62
N THR A 24 5.46 15.40 -6.69
CA THR A 24 5.35 16.87 -6.77
C THR A 24 4.49 17.30 -7.95
N ASP A 25 3.88 18.46 -7.82
CA ASP A 25 3.39 19.33 -8.88
C ASP A 25 4.33 20.55 -9.02
N LYS A 26 4.07 21.44 -9.94
CA LYS A 26 4.90 22.64 -10.14
C LYS A 26 4.92 23.56 -8.93
N ILE A 27 3.79 23.67 -8.22
CA ILE A 27 3.69 24.55 -7.05
C ILE A 27 4.47 23.99 -5.87
N SER A 28 4.26 22.74 -5.53
CA SER A 28 4.98 22.09 -4.42
C SER A 28 6.48 21.95 -4.71
N ALA A 29 6.84 21.62 -5.94
CA ALA A 29 8.25 21.55 -6.35
C ALA A 29 8.94 22.91 -6.17
N ALA A 30 8.33 23.99 -6.63
CA ALA A 30 8.90 25.33 -6.50
C ALA A 30 8.98 25.80 -5.03
N LYS A 31 7.94 25.52 -4.24
CA LYS A 31 7.87 25.92 -2.83
C LYS A 31 8.92 25.22 -1.96
N GLU A 32 9.11 23.92 -2.18
CA GLU A 32 9.98 23.11 -1.35
C GLU A 32 11.38 22.88 -1.96
N GLY A 33 11.67 23.45 -3.14
CA GLY A 33 12.94 23.27 -3.83
C GLY A 33 13.18 21.83 -4.30
N LEU A 34 12.10 21.11 -4.66
CA LEU A 34 12.14 19.72 -5.06
C LEU A 34 12.10 19.56 -6.59
N PRO A 35 12.59 18.44 -7.13
CA PRO A 35 12.46 18.15 -8.56
C PRO A 35 10.98 17.89 -8.92
N LEU A 36 10.63 18.19 -10.18
CA LEU A 36 9.34 17.82 -10.75
C LEU A 36 9.26 16.30 -10.95
N SER A 37 8.17 15.67 -10.51
CA SER A 37 8.00 14.22 -10.59
C SER A 37 7.05 13.75 -11.70
N GLY A 38 6.36 14.67 -12.39
CA GLY A 38 5.34 14.33 -13.38
C GLY A 38 4.06 13.77 -12.75
N ASN A 39 3.70 14.30 -11.58
CA ASN A 39 2.56 13.85 -10.79
C ASN A 39 1.55 14.97 -10.48
N GLY A 40 1.64 16.10 -11.18
CA GLY A 40 0.65 17.17 -11.12
C GLY A 40 -0.60 16.76 -11.89
N ARG A 41 -1.60 16.17 -11.20
CA ARG A 41 -2.79 15.58 -11.81
C ARG A 41 -4.07 16.18 -11.25
N ARG A 42 -5.11 16.19 -12.05
CA ARG A 42 -6.46 16.66 -11.71
C ARG A 42 -7.52 15.74 -12.31
N ASP A 43 -8.71 15.75 -11.73
CA ASP A 43 -9.85 14.97 -12.24
C ASP A 43 -10.55 15.66 -13.42
N SER A 44 -10.50 17.00 -13.48
CA SER A 44 -11.09 17.78 -14.56
C SER A 44 -10.37 19.11 -14.76
N TYR A 45 -10.65 19.78 -15.90
CA TYR A 45 -10.14 21.11 -16.22
C TYR A 45 -10.60 22.20 -15.24
N ARG A 46 -11.62 21.93 -14.40
CA ARG A 46 -12.17 22.86 -13.43
C ARG A 46 -11.37 22.92 -12.13
N ASN A 47 -10.51 21.93 -11.91
CA ASN A 47 -9.72 21.81 -10.70
C ASN A 47 -8.22 22.05 -10.99
N PRO A 48 -7.48 22.63 -10.05
CA PRO A 48 -6.04 22.77 -10.18
C PRO A 48 -5.38 21.38 -10.09
N PRO A 49 -4.31 21.14 -10.87
CA PRO A 49 -3.45 19.98 -10.65
C PRO A 49 -2.83 20.02 -9.25
N ILE A 50 -2.74 18.86 -8.63
CA ILE A 50 -2.10 18.66 -7.32
C ILE A 50 -1.27 17.39 -7.34
N PRO A 51 -0.29 17.19 -6.43
CA PRO A 51 0.51 15.97 -6.40
C PRO A 51 -0.37 14.74 -6.17
N ARG A 52 -0.38 13.80 -7.12
CA ARG A 52 -1.21 12.58 -7.12
C ARG A 52 -0.40 11.37 -7.54
N MET A 53 -0.82 10.22 -7.03
CA MET A 53 -0.35 8.93 -7.54
C MET A 53 -0.66 8.77 -9.04
N SER A 54 0.13 7.97 -9.71
CA SER A 54 -0.16 7.38 -11.03
C SER A 54 -0.03 5.85 -10.92
N ASN A 55 1.12 5.29 -11.27
CA ASN A 55 1.45 3.89 -11.00
C ASN A 55 2.44 3.89 -9.84
N THR A 56 1.97 3.56 -8.63
CA THR A 56 2.80 3.56 -7.43
C THR A 56 2.87 2.16 -6.86
N PHE A 57 4.08 1.62 -6.71
CA PHE A 57 4.24 0.22 -6.33
C PHE A 57 5.53 -0.05 -5.56
N ILE A 58 5.51 -1.13 -4.79
CA ILE A 58 6.70 -1.71 -4.18
C ILE A 58 7.34 -2.61 -5.23
N LEU A 59 8.64 -2.42 -5.48
CA LEU A 59 9.39 -3.29 -6.39
C LEU A 59 9.43 -4.72 -5.85
N PRO A 60 9.40 -5.74 -6.74
CA PRO A 60 9.57 -7.13 -6.30
C PRO A 60 10.93 -7.32 -5.62
N GLY A 61 10.94 -8.13 -4.58
CA GLY A 61 12.12 -8.67 -3.95
C GLY A 61 12.48 -10.04 -4.51
N ASP A 62 13.14 -10.84 -3.71
CA ASP A 62 13.64 -12.17 -4.06
C ASP A 62 13.01 -13.31 -3.24
N SER A 63 12.07 -12.97 -2.36
CA SER A 63 11.47 -13.97 -1.47
C SER A 63 10.32 -14.70 -2.17
N ASN A 64 10.29 -16.00 -2.00
CA ASN A 64 9.16 -16.83 -2.46
C ASN A 64 8.01 -16.75 -1.45
N GLU A 65 6.78 -16.53 -1.93
CA GLU A 65 5.59 -16.38 -1.08
C GLU A 65 5.32 -17.63 -0.22
N GLU A 66 5.47 -18.82 -0.77
CA GLU A 66 5.28 -20.06 -0.03
C GLU A 66 6.30 -20.19 1.10
N ALA A 67 7.56 -19.87 0.84
CA ALA A 67 8.61 -19.85 1.86
C ALA A 67 8.33 -18.82 2.97
N MET A 68 7.78 -17.66 2.61
CA MET A 68 7.33 -16.68 3.62
C MET A 68 6.23 -17.26 4.51
N ILE A 69 5.21 -17.90 3.93
CA ILE A 69 4.14 -18.56 4.70
C ILE A 69 4.70 -19.62 5.63
N GLN A 70 5.61 -20.46 5.13
CA GLN A 70 6.25 -21.55 5.91
C GLN A 70 7.07 -21.02 7.09
N SER A 71 7.56 -19.78 7.02
CA SER A 71 8.33 -19.14 8.09
C SER A 71 7.47 -18.60 9.25
N VAL A 72 6.14 -18.64 9.15
CA VAL A 72 5.22 -18.06 10.14
C VAL A 72 4.58 -19.15 10.98
N ASP A 73 4.87 -19.17 12.28
CA ASP A 73 4.24 -20.13 13.21
C ASP A 73 2.77 -19.80 13.45
N TYR A 74 2.46 -18.52 13.66
CA TYR A 74 1.09 -18.01 13.85
C TYR A 74 0.95 -16.64 13.21
N GLY A 75 -0.03 -16.48 12.33
CA GLY A 75 -0.24 -15.22 11.63
C GLY A 75 -1.53 -15.17 10.82
N LEU A 76 -1.67 -14.09 10.08
CA LEU A 76 -2.77 -13.86 9.16
C LEU A 76 -2.22 -13.71 7.73
N TYR A 77 -2.66 -14.59 6.83
CA TYR A 77 -2.46 -14.43 5.39
C TYR A 77 -3.60 -13.60 4.83
N VAL A 78 -3.31 -12.38 4.42
CA VAL A 78 -4.28 -11.47 3.79
C VAL A 78 -4.15 -11.60 2.29
N LYS A 79 -5.09 -12.29 1.66
CA LYS A 79 -5.09 -12.49 0.22
C LYS A 79 -5.75 -11.33 -0.52
N LYS A 80 -6.77 -10.71 0.10
CA LYS A 80 -7.48 -9.59 -0.52
C LYS A 80 -7.96 -8.60 0.54
N MET A 81 -7.63 -7.35 0.34
CA MET A 81 -8.16 -6.23 1.11
C MET A 81 -9.36 -5.60 0.39
N GLY A 82 -10.28 -5.07 1.17
CA GLY A 82 -11.40 -4.25 0.72
C GLY A 82 -11.14 -2.77 0.92
N GLY A 83 -12.23 -2.01 1.05
CA GLY A 83 -12.15 -0.59 1.36
C GLY A 83 -11.54 -0.31 2.72
N GLY A 84 -11.06 0.90 2.89
CA GLY A 84 -10.47 1.36 4.14
C GLY A 84 -10.18 2.84 4.09
N GLU A 85 -9.58 3.34 5.15
CA GLU A 85 -9.24 4.74 5.30
C GLU A 85 -7.79 4.89 5.77
N VAL A 86 -7.16 5.98 5.31
CA VAL A 86 -5.83 6.40 5.76
C VAL A 86 -5.91 7.85 6.22
N ASN A 87 -5.40 8.13 7.41
CA ASN A 87 -5.17 9.50 7.83
C ASN A 87 -3.83 9.98 7.23
N PRO A 88 -3.84 10.90 6.26
CA PRO A 88 -2.61 11.32 5.58
C PRO A 88 -1.65 12.11 6.47
N THR A 89 -2.12 12.62 7.61
CA THR A 89 -1.30 13.41 8.54
C THR A 89 -0.54 12.51 9.52
N SER A 90 -1.24 11.54 10.13
CA SER A 90 -0.62 10.61 11.09
C SER A 90 -0.05 9.36 10.43
N GLY A 91 -0.55 9.00 9.25
CA GLY A 91 -0.23 7.74 8.58
C GLY A 91 -1.01 6.54 9.10
N ASP A 92 -1.94 6.75 10.04
CA ASP A 92 -2.75 5.66 10.57
C ASP A 92 -3.74 5.18 9.53
N PHE A 93 -3.96 3.87 9.48
CA PHE A 93 -4.87 3.26 8.54
C PHE A 93 -5.76 2.19 9.19
N VAL A 94 -6.90 1.96 8.55
CA VAL A 94 -7.77 0.80 8.80
C VAL A 94 -8.28 0.27 7.47
N PHE A 95 -8.14 -1.05 7.23
CA PHE A 95 -8.62 -1.73 6.04
C PHE A 95 -9.38 -3.00 6.38
N TYR A 96 -10.46 -3.27 5.64
CA TYR A 96 -11.18 -4.53 5.74
C TYR A 96 -10.41 -5.64 5.03
N VAL A 97 -10.38 -6.82 5.62
CA VAL A 97 -9.91 -8.05 4.96
C VAL A 97 -11.12 -8.74 4.35
N THR A 98 -11.16 -8.79 3.02
CA THR A 98 -12.26 -9.45 2.28
C THR A 98 -11.98 -10.92 2.02
N GLU A 99 -10.71 -11.31 1.94
CA GLU A 99 -10.27 -12.69 1.87
C GLU A 99 -8.97 -12.85 2.67
N GLY A 100 -8.98 -13.70 3.67
CA GLY A 100 -7.82 -13.97 4.51
C GLY A 100 -7.92 -15.33 5.20
N TYR A 101 -6.80 -15.82 5.65
CA TYR A 101 -6.67 -17.14 6.26
C TYR A 101 -5.71 -17.06 7.45
N PHE A 102 -5.97 -17.84 8.49
CA PHE A 102 -4.96 -18.05 9.52
C PHE A 102 -3.78 -18.85 8.97
N ILE A 103 -2.57 -18.50 9.43
CA ILE A 103 -1.39 -19.32 9.28
C ILE A 103 -1.12 -19.98 10.63
N ARG A 104 -0.91 -21.30 10.61
CA ARG A 104 -0.50 -22.09 11.78
C ARG A 104 0.60 -23.07 11.39
N ASN A 105 1.71 -23.03 12.13
CA ASN A 105 2.86 -23.90 11.91
C ASN A 105 3.33 -23.94 10.44
N GLY A 106 3.43 -22.75 9.82
CA GLY A 106 3.90 -22.63 8.44
C GLY A 106 2.91 -23.07 7.36
N SER A 107 1.62 -23.23 7.70
CA SER A 107 0.60 -23.70 6.74
C SER A 107 -0.64 -22.82 6.81
N ILE A 108 -1.28 -22.60 5.64
CA ILE A 108 -2.59 -21.93 5.57
C ILE A 108 -3.62 -22.86 6.22
N ALA A 109 -4.32 -22.35 7.23
CA ALA A 109 -5.33 -23.07 7.97
C ALA A 109 -6.76 -22.68 7.48
N HIS A 110 -7.61 -22.19 8.36
CA HIS A 110 -9.01 -21.88 8.03
C HIS A 110 -9.19 -20.39 7.68
N PRO A 111 -10.25 -20.04 6.93
CA PRO A 111 -10.52 -18.67 6.53
C PRO A 111 -10.89 -17.80 7.73
N VAL A 112 -10.55 -16.51 7.61
CA VAL A 112 -10.89 -15.48 8.59
C VAL A 112 -12.08 -14.66 8.07
N LYS A 113 -13.04 -14.36 8.92
CA LYS A 113 -14.20 -13.52 8.60
C LYS A 113 -14.21 -12.26 9.45
N GLY A 114 -14.47 -11.13 8.80
CA GLY A 114 -14.69 -9.86 9.50
C GLY A 114 -13.44 -9.23 10.12
N ALA A 115 -12.27 -9.57 9.61
CA ALA A 115 -11.02 -8.98 10.09
C ALA A 115 -10.83 -7.55 9.59
N LEU A 116 -10.28 -6.71 10.46
CA LEU A 116 -9.83 -5.36 10.17
C LEU A 116 -8.32 -5.29 10.43
N LEU A 117 -7.56 -4.80 9.46
CA LEU A 117 -6.15 -4.47 9.65
C LEU A 117 -6.05 -3.01 10.07
N THR A 118 -5.38 -2.77 11.19
CA THR A 118 -5.11 -1.42 11.68
C THR A 118 -3.62 -1.25 11.93
N GLY A 119 -3.09 -0.11 11.56
CA GLY A 119 -1.68 0.18 11.75
C GLY A 119 -1.32 1.60 11.38
N ASN A 120 -0.02 1.84 11.34
CA ASN A 120 0.56 3.10 10.90
C ASN A 120 1.48 2.81 9.71
N GLY A 121 1.30 3.53 8.60
CA GLY A 121 2.01 3.28 7.35
C GLY A 121 3.54 3.27 7.48
N PRO A 122 4.16 4.33 8.01
CA PRO A 122 5.59 4.36 8.29
C PRO A 122 6.07 3.17 9.13
N GLN A 123 5.35 2.81 10.19
CA GLN A 123 5.72 1.68 11.04
C GLN A 123 5.56 0.35 10.31
N ALA A 124 4.51 0.18 9.53
CA ALA A 124 4.29 -1.04 8.73
C ALA A 124 5.43 -1.27 7.73
N LEU A 125 5.90 -0.19 7.06
CA LEU A 125 7.07 -0.26 6.18
C LEU A 125 8.35 -0.66 6.91
N MET A 126 8.57 -0.17 8.13
CA MET A 126 9.73 -0.54 8.97
C MET A 126 9.65 -1.99 9.46
N ASP A 127 8.44 -2.54 9.57
CA ASP A 127 8.21 -3.92 10.02
C ASP A 127 8.20 -4.95 8.89
N ILE A 128 8.45 -4.55 7.63
CA ILE A 128 8.64 -5.49 6.50
C ILE A 128 9.88 -6.33 6.75
N ARG A 129 9.73 -7.65 6.66
CA ARG A 129 10.78 -8.64 6.85
C ARG A 129 11.22 -9.32 5.58
N ALA A 130 10.29 -9.47 4.64
CA ALA A 130 10.57 -10.04 3.34
C ALA A 130 9.62 -9.44 2.29
N VAL A 131 10.11 -9.37 1.06
CA VAL A 131 9.38 -8.87 -0.11
C VAL A 131 9.39 -9.96 -1.17
N GLY A 132 8.21 -10.33 -1.63
CA GLY A 132 8.02 -11.38 -2.62
C GLY A 132 8.48 -10.99 -4.03
N ASP A 133 8.59 -11.97 -4.89
CA ASP A 133 8.96 -11.83 -6.31
C ASP A 133 7.73 -11.60 -7.23
N ASN A 134 6.51 -11.77 -6.72
CA ASN A 134 5.25 -11.80 -7.44
C ASN A 134 4.54 -10.44 -7.45
N LEU A 135 5.05 -9.45 -8.16
CA LEU A 135 4.41 -8.14 -8.26
C LEU A 135 3.06 -8.22 -9.00
N LEU A 136 2.01 -7.78 -8.33
CA LEU A 136 0.66 -7.64 -8.87
C LEU A 136 0.25 -6.17 -8.89
N TYR A 137 -0.47 -5.78 -9.94
CA TYR A 137 -1.02 -4.44 -10.10
C TYR A 137 -2.54 -4.47 -9.96
N LEU A 138 -3.09 -3.51 -9.22
CA LEU A 138 -4.53 -3.33 -9.05
C LEU A 138 -4.93 -1.92 -9.45
N PRO A 139 -5.99 -1.78 -10.27
CA PRO A 139 -6.55 -0.48 -10.57
C PRO A 139 -7.28 0.08 -9.35
N GLY A 140 -7.14 1.37 -9.14
CA GLY A 140 -7.75 2.06 -8.01
C GLY A 140 -8.10 3.51 -8.32
N MET A 141 -8.62 4.19 -7.32
CA MET A 141 -8.93 5.62 -7.37
C MET A 141 -8.22 6.35 -6.24
N CYS A 142 -7.49 7.40 -6.59
CA CYS A 142 -6.87 8.28 -5.61
C CYS A 142 -7.79 9.46 -5.32
N GLY A 143 -8.36 9.53 -4.11
CA GLY A 143 -9.16 10.64 -3.61
C GLY A 143 -8.28 11.65 -2.86
N LYS A 144 -8.30 12.93 -3.24
CA LYS A 144 -7.57 14.00 -2.56
C LYS A 144 -8.17 15.35 -2.90
N ALA A 145 -8.40 16.20 -1.88
CA ALA A 145 -8.93 17.55 -2.03
C ALA A 145 -10.24 17.60 -2.86
N GLY A 146 -11.15 16.64 -2.64
CA GLY A 146 -12.42 16.54 -3.37
C GLY A 146 -12.31 16.07 -4.81
N GLN A 147 -11.12 15.75 -5.30
CA GLN A 147 -10.85 15.24 -6.64
C GLN A 147 -10.61 13.72 -6.60
N SER A 148 -11.00 13.01 -7.65
CA SER A 148 -10.80 11.56 -7.80
C SER A 148 -10.15 11.24 -9.14
N VAL A 149 -8.96 10.66 -9.14
CA VAL A 149 -8.25 10.28 -10.38
C VAL A 149 -7.94 8.79 -10.39
N PRO A 150 -8.00 8.15 -11.59
CA PRO A 150 -7.63 6.74 -11.72
C PRO A 150 -6.13 6.56 -11.46
N VAL A 151 -5.79 5.51 -10.74
CA VAL A 151 -4.42 5.12 -10.41
C VAL A 151 -4.24 3.62 -10.56
N THR A 152 -3.00 3.17 -10.53
CA THR A 152 -2.65 1.78 -10.32
C THR A 152 -1.71 1.72 -9.12
N ASP A 153 -2.03 0.91 -8.16
CA ASP A 153 -1.10 0.51 -7.12
C ASP A 153 -0.60 -0.90 -7.37
N GLY A 154 0.57 -1.20 -6.86
CA GLY A 154 1.17 -2.51 -7.03
C GLY A 154 2.00 -2.91 -5.84
N GLN A 155 1.92 -4.18 -5.50
CA GLN A 155 2.78 -4.75 -4.49
C GLN A 155 2.99 -6.25 -4.72
N PRO A 156 4.17 -6.78 -4.39
CA PRO A 156 4.37 -8.20 -4.20
C PRO A 156 3.81 -8.66 -2.86
N ALA A 157 3.86 -9.94 -2.57
CA ALA A 157 3.61 -10.42 -1.22
C ALA A 157 4.58 -9.77 -0.23
N LEU A 158 4.10 -9.35 0.93
CA LEU A 158 4.88 -8.71 1.98
C LEU A 158 4.76 -9.50 3.28
N LEU A 159 5.87 -9.89 3.86
CA LEU A 159 5.89 -10.41 5.22
C LEU A 159 6.12 -9.25 6.19
N ILE A 160 5.09 -8.87 6.92
CA ILE A 160 5.13 -7.81 7.91
C ILE A 160 5.16 -8.45 9.31
N LYS A 161 6.11 -8.04 10.13
CA LYS A 161 6.32 -8.62 11.46
C LYS A 161 5.08 -8.56 12.33
N LYS A 162 4.34 -7.44 12.28
CA LYS A 162 3.24 -7.19 13.18
C LYS A 162 2.31 -6.11 12.64
N LEU A 163 1.01 -6.39 12.65
CA LEU A 163 -0.07 -5.42 12.51
C LEU A 163 -1.16 -5.75 13.54
N ILE A 164 -2.00 -4.76 13.85
CA ILE A 164 -3.15 -4.98 14.71
C ILE A 164 -4.27 -5.55 13.87
N VAL A 165 -4.82 -6.68 14.31
CA VAL A 165 -6.01 -7.30 13.72
C VAL A 165 -7.18 -7.10 14.68
N GLY A 166 -8.17 -6.34 14.26
CA GLY A 166 -9.42 -6.09 14.98
C GLY A 166 -10.60 -6.80 14.31
N GLY A 167 -11.81 -6.58 14.87
CA GLY A 167 -13.06 -7.13 14.37
C GLY A 167 -13.48 -8.41 15.11
N ASN A 168 -14.61 -9.00 14.68
CA ASN A 168 -15.10 -10.26 15.23
C ASN A 168 -14.38 -11.44 14.56
N VAL A 169 -13.08 -11.53 14.78
CA VAL A 169 -12.28 -12.66 14.28
C VAL A 169 -12.57 -13.85 15.19
N THR A 170 -13.48 -14.71 14.78
CA THR A 170 -13.74 -15.97 15.47
C THR A 170 -12.84 -17.06 14.91
N ASP A 171 -11.95 -17.54 15.77
CA ASP A 171 -11.19 -18.76 15.52
C ASP A 171 -12.14 -19.94 15.82
N HIS A 172 -12.74 -20.50 14.80
CA HIS A 172 -13.61 -21.68 14.93
C HIS A 172 -12.77 -22.96 15.07
N GLU A 173 -12.01 -23.06 16.15
CA GLU A 173 -11.39 -24.32 16.58
C GLU A 173 -12.31 -25.16 17.48
N SER A 174 -13.61 -25.09 17.28
CA SER A 174 -14.53 -25.96 18.02
C SER A 174 -15.65 -26.43 17.12
N LEU A 175 -15.37 -27.45 16.32
CA LEU A 175 -16.33 -28.51 15.93
C LEU A 175 -15.55 -29.77 15.57
#